data_0e238c594e40c215a761aaa97994e738
#
_entry.id   0e238c594e40c215a761aaa97994e738
#
_cell.length_a   1.000
_cell.length_b   1.000
_cell.length_c   1.000
_cell.angle_alpha   90.00
_cell.angle_beta   90.00
_cell.angle_gamma   90.00
#
_symmetry.space_group_name_H-M   'P 1'
#
loop_
_entity.id
_entity.type
_entity.pdbx_description
1 polymer ?
#
loop_
_entity_poly.entity_id
_entity_poly.type
_entity_poly.pdbx_seq_one_letter_code
_entity_poly.pdbx_strand_id
1 'polypeptide(L)'
;MKNRKIYSECVTAKITRNQSGKRWQAVFVYALDAHGIKGYELKKHFFMPGGEVDKAQPFVSACVKKAGELLDRAEEPMPFGASCEQCFLVEAGAATVIIGPGSLDQAHTVDEYVEKAQLLRAAELYRQIAMDILK
;
A
#
# COMPACT_ATOMS: atom_id res chain seq x y z
N MET A 1 -26.02 -15.70 -24.68
CA MET A 1 -24.60 -15.30 -24.67
C MET A 1 -24.07 -15.44 -23.26
N LYS A 2 -23.15 -16.36 -22.99
CA LYS A 2 -22.60 -16.62 -21.64
C LYS A 2 -21.64 -15.51 -21.27
N ASN A 3 -21.92 -14.78 -20.17
CA ASN A 3 -21.00 -13.84 -19.54
C ASN A 3 -19.72 -14.60 -19.12
N ARG A 4 -18.67 -14.53 -19.91
CA ARG A 4 -17.35 -14.96 -19.47
C ARG A 4 -16.81 -13.90 -18.52
N LYS A 5 -16.76 -14.21 -17.23
CA LYS A 5 -15.91 -13.48 -16.30
C LYS A 5 -14.47 -13.75 -16.72
N ILE A 6 -13.81 -12.77 -17.30
CA ILE A 6 -12.37 -12.84 -17.57
C ILE A 6 -11.68 -12.46 -16.26
N TYR A 7 -11.21 -13.47 -15.52
CA TYR A 7 -10.22 -13.23 -14.47
C TYR A 7 -8.90 -13.00 -15.19
N SER A 8 -8.46 -11.75 -15.31
CA SER A 8 -7.14 -11.45 -15.87
C SER A 8 -6.07 -11.99 -14.92
N GLU A 9 -5.27 -12.94 -15.41
CA GLU A 9 -3.93 -13.12 -14.90
C GLU A 9 -3.25 -11.76 -14.88
N CYS A 10 -2.65 -11.43 -13.75
CA CYS A 10 -2.09 -10.16 -13.37
C CYS A 10 -1.36 -9.45 -14.51
N VAL A 11 -2.00 -8.49 -15.14
CA VAL A 11 -1.28 -7.50 -15.95
C VAL A 11 -0.62 -6.57 -14.95
N THR A 12 0.65 -6.83 -14.66
CA THR A 12 1.47 -5.93 -13.86
C THR A 12 1.74 -4.68 -14.70
N ALA A 13 0.76 -3.79 -14.75
CA ALA A 13 0.96 -2.48 -15.32
C ALA A 13 1.83 -1.71 -14.33
N LYS A 14 3.08 -1.46 -14.69
CA LYS A 14 3.95 -0.49 -14.03
C LYS A 14 3.29 0.88 -14.16
N ILE A 15 2.43 1.24 -13.21
CA ILE A 15 1.79 2.56 -13.17
C ILE A 15 2.84 3.54 -12.65
N THR A 16 3.62 4.11 -13.55
CA THR A 16 4.42 5.29 -13.25
C THR A 16 3.47 6.45 -12.95
N ARG A 17 3.63 7.05 -11.77
CA ARG A 17 2.99 8.24 -11.22
C ARG A 17 2.22 9.08 -12.23
N ASN A 18 0.92 9.24 -12.07
CA ASN A 18 0.22 10.44 -12.46
C ASN A 18 -1.10 10.63 -11.69
N GLN A 19 -1.28 11.82 -11.14
CA GLN A 19 -2.37 12.24 -10.25
C GLN A 19 -3.75 12.33 -10.89
N SER A 20 -3.93 11.99 -12.17
CA SER A 20 -5.24 12.01 -12.80
C SER A 20 -5.75 10.60 -13.01
N GLY A 21 -6.87 10.27 -12.38
CA GLY A 21 -7.56 8.96 -12.50
C GLY A 21 -7.98 8.56 -13.93
N LYS A 22 -7.50 9.26 -14.93
CA LYS A 22 -7.74 8.97 -16.35
C LYS A 22 -6.71 8.02 -16.96
N ARG A 23 -5.54 7.85 -16.36
CA ARG A 23 -4.43 7.12 -16.99
C ARG A 23 -4.56 5.59 -16.91
N TRP A 24 -5.11 5.05 -15.81
CA TRP A 24 -5.32 3.61 -15.70
C TRP A 24 -6.41 3.11 -16.67
N GLN A 25 -7.45 3.90 -16.92
CA GLN A 25 -8.47 3.56 -17.92
C GLN A 25 -7.84 3.43 -19.30
N ALA A 26 -6.93 4.32 -19.67
CA ALA A 26 -6.22 4.26 -20.95
C ALA A 26 -5.37 2.99 -21.09
N VAL A 27 -4.71 2.54 -20.00
CA VAL A 27 -3.91 1.30 -20.02
C VAL A 27 -4.78 0.08 -20.19
N PHE A 28 -5.92 -0.02 -19.48
CA PHE A 28 -6.85 -1.14 -19.63
C PHE A 28 -7.48 -1.19 -21.02
N VAL A 29 -7.94 -0.04 -21.53
CA VAL A 29 -8.49 0.08 -22.89
C VAL A 29 -7.44 -0.37 -23.90
N TYR A 30 -6.22 0.13 -23.81
CA TYR A 30 -5.13 -0.27 -24.70
C TYR A 30 -4.85 -1.78 -24.67
N ALA A 31 -4.81 -2.38 -23.49
CA ALA A 31 -4.58 -3.81 -23.36
C ALA A 31 -5.73 -4.65 -23.97
N LEU A 32 -6.97 -4.26 -23.74
CA LEU A 32 -8.15 -4.94 -24.29
C LEU A 32 -8.17 -4.84 -25.82
N ASP A 33 -7.90 -3.65 -26.36
CA ASP A 33 -7.86 -3.41 -27.81
C ASP A 33 -6.70 -4.17 -28.48
N ALA A 34 -5.53 -4.21 -27.85
CA ALA A 34 -4.37 -4.95 -28.33
C ALA A 34 -4.61 -6.46 -28.41
N HIS A 35 -5.49 -6.99 -27.54
CA HIS A 35 -5.92 -8.40 -27.57
C HIS A 35 -7.19 -8.63 -28.41
N GLY A 36 -7.66 -7.61 -29.16
CA GLY A 36 -8.82 -7.72 -30.02
C GLY A 36 -10.15 -7.88 -29.28
N ILE A 37 -10.20 -7.59 -27.99
CA ILE A 37 -11.42 -7.65 -27.16
C ILE A 37 -12.23 -6.41 -27.44
N LYS A 38 -13.47 -6.61 -27.91
CA LYS A 38 -14.41 -5.53 -28.25
C LYS A 38 -15.72 -5.65 -27.49
N GLY A 39 -16.50 -4.58 -27.47
CA GLY A 39 -17.83 -4.59 -26.85
C GLY A 39 -17.79 -4.63 -25.31
N TYR A 40 -16.74 -4.13 -24.70
CA TYR A 40 -16.60 -3.97 -23.27
C TYR A 40 -17.02 -2.57 -22.80
N GLU A 41 -17.48 -2.47 -21.57
CA GLU A 41 -17.74 -1.22 -20.88
C GLU A 41 -16.92 -1.20 -19.60
N LEU A 42 -16.12 -0.16 -19.40
CA LEU A 42 -15.33 0.04 -18.16
C LEU A 42 -16.09 1.00 -17.24
N LYS A 43 -16.55 0.48 -16.10
CA LYS A 43 -17.18 1.27 -15.04
C LYS A 43 -16.21 1.42 -13.88
N LYS A 44 -15.93 2.65 -13.50
CA LYS A 44 -15.19 2.93 -12.28
C LYS A 44 -16.13 2.79 -11.08
N HIS A 45 -15.99 1.74 -10.31
CA HIS A 45 -16.75 1.56 -9.08
C HIS A 45 -16.03 2.14 -7.87
N PHE A 46 -14.71 1.95 -7.82
CA PHE A 46 -13.88 2.35 -6.70
C PHE A 46 -12.47 2.70 -7.19
N PHE A 47 -11.83 3.63 -6.50
CA PHE A 47 -10.46 4.04 -6.79
C PHE A 47 -9.75 4.36 -5.49
N MET A 48 -8.60 3.73 -5.26
CA MET A 48 -7.68 4.08 -4.19
C MET A 48 -6.54 4.92 -4.80
N PRO A 49 -6.45 6.21 -4.48
CA PRO A 49 -5.33 7.04 -4.91
C PRO A 49 -4.04 6.55 -4.26
N GLY A 50 -2.89 6.85 -4.86
CA GLY A 50 -1.62 6.67 -4.18
C GLY A 50 -1.49 7.67 -3.03
N GLY A 51 -1.04 7.21 -1.86
CA GLY A 51 -0.67 8.07 -0.75
C GLY A 51 0.83 8.35 -0.78
N GLU A 52 1.22 9.62 -0.74
CA GLU A 52 2.63 10.02 -0.60
C GLU A 52 2.77 10.89 0.64
N VAL A 53 3.69 10.51 1.53
CA VAL A 53 3.98 11.25 2.75
C VAL A 53 5.44 11.67 2.71
N ASP A 54 5.70 12.93 3.03
CA ASP A 54 7.07 13.41 3.16
C ASP A 54 7.76 12.72 4.35
N LYS A 55 8.85 12.02 4.07
CA LYS A 55 9.63 11.33 5.09
C LYS A 55 10.26 12.27 6.13
N ALA A 56 10.39 13.55 5.81
CA ALA A 56 10.87 14.57 6.74
C ALA A 56 9.81 15.05 7.74
N GLN A 57 8.56 14.63 7.61
CA GLN A 57 7.53 14.98 8.58
C GLN A 57 7.89 14.48 9.99
N PRO A 58 7.66 15.30 11.03
CA PRO A 58 8.05 14.94 12.42
C PRO A 58 7.50 13.60 12.88
N PHE A 59 6.24 13.30 12.56
CA PHE A 59 5.61 12.02 12.92
C PHE A 59 6.29 10.84 12.23
N VAL A 60 6.58 10.95 10.92
CA VAL A 60 7.27 9.90 10.15
C VAL A 60 8.66 9.66 10.72
N SER A 61 9.42 10.75 10.94
CA SER A 61 10.77 10.68 11.51
C SER A 61 10.78 10.05 12.91
N ALA A 62 9.79 10.36 13.74
CA ALA A 62 9.65 9.77 15.07
C ALA A 62 9.36 8.25 14.99
N CYS A 63 8.47 7.83 14.09
CA CYS A 63 8.17 6.41 13.87
C CYS A 63 9.42 5.63 13.39
N VAL A 64 10.15 6.17 12.43
CA VAL A 64 11.38 5.58 11.90
C VAL A 64 12.42 5.43 13.00
N LYS A 65 12.64 6.49 13.78
CA LYS A 65 13.58 6.47 14.90
C LYS A 65 13.21 5.39 15.92
N LYS A 66 11.93 5.32 16.34
CA LYS A 66 11.47 4.31 17.30
C LYS A 66 11.60 2.89 16.77
N ALA A 67 11.29 2.67 15.49
CA ALA A 67 11.49 1.38 14.86
C ALA A 67 12.97 0.97 14.88
N GLY A 68 13.86 1.89 14.53
CA GLY A 68 15.30 1.66 14.56
C GLY A 68 15.83 1.34 15.95
N GLU A 69 15.40 2.09 16.99
CA GLU A 69 15.75 1.85 18.40
C GLU A 69 15.31 0.45 18.86
N LEU A 70 14.07 0.05 18.53
CA LEU A 70 13.52 -1.23 18.96
C LEU A 70 14.12 -2.44 18.22
N LEU A 71 14.49 -2.25 16.95
CA LEU A 71 15.05 -3.29 16.11
C LEU A 71 16.59 -3.35 16.14
N ASP A 72 17.22 -2.42 16.86
CA ASP A 72 18.67 -2.25 16.94
C ASP A 72 19.35 -2.21 15.56
N ARG A 73 18.74 -1.45 14.66
CA ARG A 73 19.24 -1.22 13.29
C ARG A 73 18.72 0.09 12.72
N ALA A 74 19.44 0.63 11.75
CA ALA A 74 18.94 1.77 10.98
C ALA A 74 17.72 1.37 10.14
N GLU A 75 16.65 2.15 10.23
CA GLU A 75 15.46 1.98 9.42
C GLU A 75 15.31 3.15 8.43
N GLU A 76 14.90 2.82 7.23
CA GLU A 76 14.62 3.80 6.17
C GLU A 76 13.17 3.60 5.67
N PRO A 77 12.39 4.68 5.52
CA PRO A 77 11.07 4.58 4.93
C PRO A 77 11.16 4.11 3.48
N MET A 78 10.39 3.10 3.14
CA MET A 78 10.30 2.54 1.80
C MET A 78 8.91 2.74 1.21
N PRO A 79 8.78 2.83 -0.13
CA PRO A 79 7.46 2.76 -0.76
C PRO A 79 6.76 1.45 -0.43
N PHE A 80 5.50 1.55 0.01
CA PHE A 80 4.67 0.38 0.25
C PHE A 80 4.07 -0.11 -1.07
N GLY A 81 4.37 -1.35 -1.46
CA GLY A 81 4.02 -1.92 -2.76
C GLY A 81 2.58 -2.45 -2.89
N ALA A 82 1.74 -2.27 -1.88
CA ALA A 82 0.37 -2.74 -1.86
C ALA A 82 -0.62 -1.59 -1.66
N SER A 83 -1.92 -1.84 -1.91
CA SER A 83 -2.98 -0.88 -1.68
C SER A 83 -3.49 -0.99 -0.25
N CYS A 84 -3.72 0.14 0.40
CA CYS A 84 -4.36 0.21 1.72
C CYS A 84 -5.05 1.57 1.91
N GLU A 85 -5.82 1.68 2.98
CA GLU A 85 -6.62 2.86 3.33
C GLU A 85 -5.79 4.10 3.68
N GLN A 86 -4.47 3.97 3.81
CA GLN A 86 -3.56 5.10 4.06
C GLN A 86 -3.80 6.27 3.09
N CYS A 87 -4.11 5.97 1.83
CA CYS A 87 -4.36 6.99 0.82
C CYS A 87 -5.47 7.98 1.22
N PHE A 88 -6.51 7.53 1.91
CA PHE A 88 -7.60 8.38 2.36
C PHE A 88 -7.19 9.27 3.54
N LEU A 89 -6.35 8.75 4.43
CA LEU A 89 -5.79 9.54 5.54
C LEU A 89 -4.85 10.62 5.03
N VAL A 90 -4.02 10.29 4.04
CA VAL A 90 -3.12 11.26 3.38
C VAL A 90 -3.93 12.33 2.66
N GLU A 91 -4.98 11.96 1.94
CA GLU A 91 -5.88 12.90 1.26
C GLU A 91 -6.58 13.83 2.26
N ALA A 92 -6.89 13.35 3.45
CA ALA A 92 -7.41 14.15 4.56
C ALA A 92 -6.35 15.01 5.25
N GLY A 93 -5.10 15.00 4.80
CA GLY A 93 -4.00 15.79 5.35
C GLY A 93 -3.30 15.18 6.57
N ALA A 94 -3.59 13.92 6.92
CA ALA A 94 -2.95 13.26 8.04
C ALA A 94 -1.57 12.71 7.66
N ALA A 95 -0.57 12.94 8.51
CA ALA A 95 0.71 12.25 8.41
C ALA A 95 0.53 10.79 8.80
N THR A 96 0.85 9.87 7.89
CA THR A 96 0.62 8.45 8.09
C THR A 96 1.86 7.63 7.75
N VAL A 97 2.03 6.52 8.46
CA VAL A 97 3.02 5.49 8.15
C VAL A 97 2.34 4.13 8.14
N ILE A 98 2.83 3.24 7.28
CA ILE A 98 2.45 1.83 7.29
C ILE A 98 3.57 1.11 8.01
N ILE A 99 3.26 0.50 9.13
CA ILE A 99 4.23 -0.21 9.96
C ILE A 99 3.54 -1.40 10.63
N GLY A 100 4.20 -2.55 10.61
CA GLY A 100 3.62 -3.75 11.19
C GLY A 100 4.59 -4.93 11.17
N PRO A 101 4.22 -6.03 11.85
CA PRO A 101 4.98 -7.27 11.79
C PRO A 101 4.72 -8.03 10.49
N GLY A 102 5.57 -8.99 10.18
CA GLY A 102 5.44 -9.86 9.02
C GLY A 102 6.24 -9.42 7.82
N SER A 103 5.96 -10.04 6.69
CA SER A 103 6.56 -9.74 5.39
C SER A 103 5.49 -9.69 4.32
N LEU A 104 5.56 -8.72 3.41
CA LEU A 104 4.68 -8.67 2.24
C LEU A 104 4.83 -9.89 1.33
N ASP A 105 6.00 -10.54 1.34
CA ASP A 105 6.23 -11.76 0.55
C ASP A 105 5.44 -12.97 1.08
N GLN A 106 4.99 -12.90 2.35
CA GLN A 106 4.14 -13.91 2.97
C GLN A 106 2.65 -13.60 2.81
N ALA A 107 2.30 -12.34 2.55
CA ALA A 107 0.91 -11.92 2.43
C ALA A 107 0.20 -12.66 1.28
N HIS A 108 -1.01 -13.16 1.56
CA HIS A 108 -1.85 -13.87 0.59
C HIS A 108 -1.27 -15.21 0.07
N THR A 109 -0.29 -15.78 0.76
CA THR A 109 0.21 -17.14 0.48
C THR A 109 -0.66 -18.20 1.16
N VAL A 110 -0.56 -19.45 0.70
CA VAL A 110 -1.34 -20.58 1.28
C VAL A 110 -0.99 -20.82 2.75
N ASP A 111 0.28 -20.66 3.09
CA ASP A 111 0.82 -20.85 4.45
C ASP A 111 1.27 -19.50 5.04
N GLU A 112 0.45 -18.47 4.89
CA GLU A 112 0.73 -17.13 5.43
C GLU A 112 0.92 -17.21 6.95
N TYR A 113 2.03 -16.63 7.42
CA TYR A 113 2.36 -16.61 8.84
C TYR A 113 3.04 -15.31 9.25
N VAL A 114 3.04 -15.07 10.54
CA VAL A 114 3.84 -14.04 11.19
C VAL A 114 4.53 -14.61 12.44
N GLU A 115 5.77 -14.24 12.65
CA GLU A 115 6.53 -14.67 13.80
C GLU A 115 5.99 -14.04 15.09
N LYS A 116 5.76 -14.86 16.15
CA LYS A 116 5.25 -14.37 17.43
C LYS A 116 6.13 -13.27 18.03
N ALA A 117 7.44 -13.37 17.89
CA ALA A 117 8.39 -12.37 18.37
C ALA A 117 8.18 -11.01 17.66
N GLN A 118 7.82 -11.01 16.37
CA GLN A 118 7.51 -9.79 15.63
C GLN A 118 6.21 -9.15 16.12
N LEU A 119 5.17 -9.95 16.45
CA LEU A 119 3.92 -9.45 17.03
C LEU A 119 4.18 -8.70 18.35
N LEU A 120 4.98 -9.28 19.24
CA LEU A 120 5.32 -8.66 20.52
C LEU A 120 6.12 -7.37 20.35
N ARG A 121 7.07 -7.35 19.42
CA ARG A 121 7.84 -6.13 19.09
C ARG A 121 6.97 -5.06 18.48
N ALA A 122 6.04 -5.42 17.59
CA ALA A 122 5.11 -4.47 17.00
C ALA A 122 4.20 -3.83 18.05
N ALA A 123 3.67 -4.62 18.98
CA ALA A 123 2.85 -4.11 20.09
C ALA A 123 3.64 -3.10 20.94
N GLU A 124 4.89 -3.41 21.28
CA GLU A 124 5.75 -2.50 22.04
C GLU A 124 6.09 -1.23 21.24
N LEU A 125 6.35 -1.36 19.93
CA LEU A 125 6.58 -0.21 19.05
C LEU A 125 5.37 0.73 19.03
N TYR A 126 4.15 0.19 18.85
CA TYR A 126 2.92 0.99 18.84
C TYR A 126 2.70 1.70 20.18
N ARG A 127 2.96 1.01 21.30
CA ARG A 127 2.88 1.61 22.63
C ARG A 127 3.86 2.77 22.77
N GLN A 128 5.11 2.61 22.35
CA GLN A 128 6.14 3.67 22.45
C GLN A 128 5.79 4.87 21.58
N ILE A 129 5.36 4.66 20.33
CA ILE A 129 4.92 5.72 19.42
C ILE A 129 3.74 6.48 20.03
N ALA A 130 2.72 5.77 20.53
CA ALA A 130 1.56 6.40 21.15
C ALA A 130 1.94 7.23 22.38
N MET A 131 2.82 6.74 23.24
CA MET A 131 3.28 7.46 24.42
C MET A 131 4.09 8.72 24.08
N ASP A 132 4.81 8.71 22.97
CA ASP A 132 5.55 9.89 22.52
C ASP A 132 4.65 10.97 21.92
N ILE A 133 3.55 10.59 21.29
CA ILE A 133 2.54 11.52 20.75
C ILE A 133 1.72 12.16 21.86
N LEU A 134 1.44 11.42 22.95
CA LEU A 134 0.60 11.88 24.06
C LEU A 134 1.35 12.73 25.11
N LYS A 135 2.63 13.00 24.91
CA LYS A 135 3.43 13.90 25.75
C LYS A 135 3.28 15.35 25.29
#